data_734e1705ea82ecc0f6cf53c7faa2d998
#
_entry.id   734e1705ea82ecc0f6cf53c7faa2d998
#
_cell.length_a   1.000
_cell.length_b   1.000
_cell.length_c   1.000
_cell.angle_alpha   90.00
_cell.angle_beta   90.00
_cell.angle_gamma   90.00
#
_symmetry.space_group_name_H-M   'P 1'
#
loop_
_entity.id
_entity.type
_entity.pdbx_description
1 polymer ?
#
loop_
_entity_poly.entity_id
_entity_poly.type
_entity_poly.pdbx_seq_one_letter_code
_entity_poly.pdbx_strand_id
1 'polypeptide(L)'
;MKRLLLALAVAAGLFPATRGAAQQRDSLAATVERLSAEVETLKGRSAAADRILSRISGYLQLGYEWSDDASTFFVKRARVDFQGDISPKIDYRLQLEFASPKIVDIYLRYKPLEALNVQVGQFKVPFSIENTHYVPLKYEFIEYSMAVCRLMGFTDVCGVNATGRDLGAQLYGGLIDRDGYSILNYNVGVFNGEGINTKDKNKSKDVVARLMVQPLRALSFAGYYY
;
A
#
# COMPACT_ATOMS: atom_id res chain seq x y z
N MET A 1 11.18 29.74 7.10
CA MET A 1 9.81 30.22 7.30
C MET A 1 9.53 30.83 8.70
N LYS A 2 10.47 30.85 9.63
CA LYS A 2 10.28 31.46 11.00
C LYS A 2 10.60 32.96 11.12
N ARG A 3 11.04 33.64 10.06
CA ARG A 3 11.48 35.05 10.10
C ARG A 3 10.47 36.07 9.58
N LEU A 4 9.33 35.67 9.06
CA LEU A 4 8.33 36.59 8.50
C LEU A 4 7.25 37.02 9.50
N LEU A 5 7.15 36.36 10.64
CA LEU A 5 6.13 36.63 11.67
C LEU A 5 6.54 37.70 12.69
N LEU A 6 7.80 38.12 12.71
CA LEU A 6 8.29 39.09 13.71
C LEU A 6 8.22 40.58 13.25
N ALA A 7 7.95 40.80 11.96
CA ALA A 7 7.96 42.19 11.41
C ALA A 7 6.62 42.93 11.52
N LEU A 8 5.52 42.25 11.87
CA LEU A 8 4.18 42.89 11.96
C LEU A 8 3.84 43.40 13.37
N ALA A 9 4.63 43.11 14.39
CA ALA A 9 4.30 43.47 15.78
C ALA A 9 4.77 44.88 16.24
N VAL A 10 5.58 45.57 15.47
CA VAL A 10 6.22 46.82 15.94
C VAL A 10 5.52 48.10 15.44
N ALA A 11 4.59 48.02 14.48
CA ALA A 11 3.93 49.21 13.90
C ALA A 11 2.64 49.67 14.64
N ALA A 12 2.26 49.06 15.76
CA ALA A 12 0.98 49.33 16.42
C ALA A 12 1.02 50.35 17.59
N GLY A 13 2.10 51.08 17.74
CA GLY A 13 2.37 51.75 19.02
C GLY A 13 2.11 53.27 19.15
N LEU A 14 1.79 54.07 18.11
CA LEU A 14 1.77 55.51 18.22
C LEU A 14 0.70 56.21 17.34
N PHE A 15 -0.60 56.00 17.64
CA PHE A 15 -1.63 56.98 17.22
C PHE A 15 -2.76 57.06 18.27
N PRO A 16 -3.28 58.26 18.59
CA PRO A 16 -4.42 58.38 19.50
C PRO A 16 -5.65 57.78 18.86
N ALA A 17 -6.22 56.79 19.52
CA ALA A 17 -7.38 56.03 19.03
C ALA A 17 -8.63 56.93 18.99
N THR A 18 -9.02 57.37 17.81
CA THR A 18 -10.39 57.82 17.55
C THR A 18 -11.34 56.59 17.57
N ARG A 19 -12.58 56.75 17.96
CA ARG A 19 -13.57 55.66 18.05
C ARG A 19 -13.63 54.79 16.75
N GLY A 20 -13.40 55.40 15.57
CA GLY A 20 -13.33 54.68 14.32
C GLY A 20 -12.12 53.73 14.20
N ALA A 21 -10.96 54.11 14.75
CA ALA A 21 -9.76 53.29 14.72
C ALA A 21 -9.89 52.06 15.65
N ALA A 22 -10.59 52.16 16.78
CA ALA A 22 -10.87 51.04 17.66
C ALA A 22 -11.80 50.01 16.98
N GLN A 23 -12.89 50.46 16.35
CA GLN A 23 -13.85 49.62 15.64
C GLN A 23 -13.21 48.90 14.42
N GLN A 24 -12.29 49.58 13.73
CA GLN A 24 -11.53 48.98 12.62
C GLN A 24 -10.52 47.94 13.10
N ARG A 25 -9.90 48.15 14.26
CA ARG A 25 -9.01 47.15 14.92
C ARG A 25 -9.77 45.93 15.35
N ASP A 26 -10.97 46.08 15.93
CA ASP A 26 -11.80 44.94 16.35
C ASP A 26 -12.30 44.11 15.15
N SER A 27 -12.68 44.77 14.06
CA SER A 27 -13.06 44.11 12.81
C SER A 27 -11.88 43.39 12.16
N LEU A 28 -10.68 43.97 12.21
CA LEU A 28 -9.47 43.34 11.70
C LEU A 28 -9.07 42.13 12.55
N ALA A 29 -9.13 42.24 13.88
CA ALA A 29 -8.85 41.17 14.81
C ALA A 29 -9.81 39.99 14.59
N ALA A 30 -11.12 40.26 14.47
CA ALA A 30 -12.12 39.24 14.17
C ALA A 30 -11.89 38.58 12.80
N THR A 31 -11.44 39.35 11.80
CA THR A 31 -11.11 38.80 10.47
C THR A 31 -9.88 37.90 10.52
N VAL A 32 -8.82 38.32 11.26
CA VAL A 32 -7.62 37.52 11.45
C VAL A 32 -7.93 36.22 12.19
N GLU A 33 -8.74 36.27 13.22
CA GLU A 33 -9.17 35.08 13.96
C GLU A 33 -9.96 34.12 13.09
N ARG A 34 -10.91 34.62 12.30
CA ARG A 34 -11.66 33.82 11.33
C ARG A 34 -10.73 33.18 10.30
N LEU A 35 -9.83 33.92 9.69
CA LEU A 35 -8.89 33.42 8.71
C LEU A 35 -7.92 32.39 9.33
N SER A 36 -7.48 32.60 10.56
CA SER A 36 -6.64 31.63 11.26
C SER A 36 -7.37 30.31 11.52
N ALA A 37 -8.64 30.36 11.93
CA ALA A 37 -9.49 29.18 12.10
C ALA A 37 -9.72 28.45 10.76
N GLU A 38 -9.96 29.19 9.68
CA GLU A 38 -10.12 28.65 8.34
C GLU A 38 -8.83 27.97 7.84
N VAL A 39 -7.66 28.58 8.06
CA VAL A 39 -6.36 28.01 7.75
C VAL A 39 -6.11 26.71 8.53
N GLU A 40 -6.43 26.68 9.82
CA GLU A 40 -6.30 25.45 10.62
C GLU A 40 -7.26 24.35 10.15
N THR A 41 -8.47 24.72 9.76
CA THR A 41 -9.43 23.79 9.16
C THR A 41 -8.91 23.22 7.83
N LEU A 42 -8.37 24.06 6.95
CA LEU A 42 -7.80 23.66 5.67
C LEU A 42 -6.56 22.79 5.86
N LYS A 43 -5.69 23.11 6.80
CA LYS A 43 -4.54 22.27 7.18
C LYS A 43 -4.99 20.89 7.68
N GLY A 44 -6.02 20.84 8.53
CA GLY A 44 -6.60 19.57 8.98
C GLY A 44 -7.16 18.72 7.85
N ARG A 45 -7.85 19.34 6.88
CA ARG A 45 -8.37 18.67 5.68
C ARG A 45 -7.26 18.18 4.76
N SER A 46 -6.22 18.99 4.56
CA SER A 46 -5.04 18.60 3.78
C SER A 46 -4.31 17.42 4.43
N ALA A 47 -4.07 17.47 5.74
CA ALA A 47 -3.44 16.38 6.46
C ALA A 47 -4.26 15.06 6.41
N ALA A 48 -5.59 15.15 6.41
CA ALA A 48 -6.46 14.00 6.23
C ALA A 48 -6.38 13.43 4.80
N ALA A 49 -6.38 14.31 3.79
CA ALA A 49 -6.21 13.91 2.39
C ALA A 49 -4.82 13.28 2.15
N ASP A 50 -3.77 13.87 2.72
CA ASP A 50 -2.40 13.35 2.64
C ASP A 50 -2.27 11.97 3.31
N ARG A 51 -3.02 11.73 4.39
CA ARG A 51 -3.07 10.42 5.04
C ARG A 51 -3.77 9.39 4.18
N ILE A 52 -4.91 9.75 3.56
CA ILE A 52 -5.69 8.84 2.71
C ILE A 52 -4.92 8.51 1.44
N LEU A 53 -4.25 9.51 0.82
CA LEU A 53 -3.46 9.35 -0.41
C LEU A 53 -1.96 9.46 -0.13
N SER A 54 -1.48 8.81 0.93
CA SER A 54 -0.11 9.00 1.41
C SER A 54 0.96 8.52 0.44
N ARG A 55 0.62 7.61 -0.48
CA ARG A 55 1.55 7.13 -1.50
C ARG A 55 0.85 6.80 -2.81
N ILE A 56 1.26 7.53 -3.84
CA ILE A 56 1.02 7.14 -5.23
C ILE A 56 2.37 6.78 -5.81
N SER A 57 2.50 5.58 -6.31
CA SER A 57 3.73 5.08 -6.93
C SER A 57 3.39 4.28 -8.18
N GLY A 58 4.40 4.01 -8.98
CA GLY A 58 4.19 3.20 -10.17
C GLY A 58 5.51 2.74 -10.76
N TYR A 59 5.42 1.84 -11.70
CA TYR A 59 6.56 1.38 -12.45
C TYR A 59 6.18 0.92 -13.85
N LEU A 60 7.14 1.04 -14.74
CA LEU A 60 7.10 0.56 -16.11
C LEU A 60 8.19 -0.50 -16.29
N GLN A 61 7.82 -1.64 -16.84
CA GLN A 61 8.75 -2.68 -17.23
C GLN A 61 8.65 -2.93 -18.71
N LEU A 62 9.74 -2.66 -19.41
CA LEU A 62 9.90 -2.87 -20.84
C LEU A 62 10.76 -4.09 -21.08
N GLY A 63 10.54 -4.79 -22.15
CA GLY A 63 11.35 -5.89 -22.62
C GLY A 63 11.64 -5.79 -24.09
N TYR A 64 12.69 -6.48 -24.49
CA TYR A 64 13.02 -6.75 -25.90
C TYR A 64 13.23 -8.26 -26.01
N GLU A 65 12.54 -8.86 -26.94
CA GLU A 65 12.64 -10.29 -27.25
C GLU A 65 13.22 -10.43 -28.65
N TRP A 66 14.18 -11.33 -28.76
CA TRP A 66 14.82 -11.66 -30.02
C TRP A 66 14.79 -13.17 -30.20
N SER A 67 14.35 -13.60 -31.38
CA SER A 67 14.37 -14.98 -31.83
C SER A 67 14.83 -15.05 -33.29
N ASP A 68 15.04 -16.22 -33.80
CA ASP A 68 15.47 -16.42 -35.20
C ASP A 68 14.42 -15.88 -36.21
N ASP A 69 13.15 -15.88 -35.81
CA ASP A 69 12.05 -15.49 -36.70
C ASP A 69 11.62 -14.01 -36.54
N ALA A 70 11.83 -13.42 -35.38
CA ALA A 70 11.35 -12.08 -35.09
C ALA A 70 12.09 -11.41 -33.92
N SER A 71 12.04 -10.08 -33.93
CA SER A 71 12.47 -9.29 -32.77
C SER A 71 11.45 -8.20 -32.46
N THR A 72 11.15 -7.99 -31.17
CA THR A 72 10.13 -7.02 -30.78
C THR A 72 10.42 -6.38 -29.42
N PHE A 73 10.06 -5.09 -29.30
CA PHE A 73 9.94 -4.42 -28.02
C PHE A 73 8.53 -4.63 -27.47
N PHE A 74 8.41 -4.82 -26.18
CA PHE A 74 7.11 -4.96 -25.54
C PHE A 74 7.04 -4.30 -24.18
N VAL A 75 5.84 -3.90 -23.78
CA VAL A 75 5.53 -3.45 -22.43
C VAL A 75 5.06 -4.64 -21.63
N LYS A 76 5.87 -5.08 -20.66
CA LYS A 76 5.52 -6.22 -19.83
C LYS A 76 4.57 -5.85 -18.71
N ARG A 77 4.85 -4.71 -18.05
CA ARG A 77 4.03 -4.18 -16.95
C ARG A 77 4.04 -2.67 -16.98
N ALA A 78 2.89 -2.10 -16.75
CA ALA A 78 2.72 -0.67 -16.52
C ALA A 78 1.75 -0.51 -15.34
N ARG A 79 2.26 -0.30 -14.13
CA ARG A 79 1.46 -0.33 -12.90
C ARG A 79 1.45 0.98 -12.18
N VAL A 80 0.29 1.32 -11.65
CA VAL A 80 0.10 2.42 -10.69
C VAL A 80 -0.45 1.84 -9.39
N ASP A 81 0.09 2.30 -8.29
CA ASP A 81 -0.18 1.83 -6.94
C ASP A 81 -0.63 3.00 -6.07
N PHE A 82 -1.81 2.88 -5.48
CA PHE A 82 -2.37 3.81 -4.52
C PHE A 82 -2.40 3.13 -3.16
N GLN A 83 -1.74 3.73 -2.18
CA GLN A 83 -1.71 3.24 -0.81
C GLN A 83 -1.97 4.39 0.15
N GLY A 84 -2.66 4.11 1.24
CA GLY A 84 -2.89 5.12 2.26
C GLY A 84 -3.46 4.52 3.54
N ASP A 85 -3.48 5.37 4.57
CA ASP A 85 -4.03 5.03 5.87
C ASP A 85 -5.40 5.72 6.04
N ILE A 86 -6.47 4.93 6.16
CA ILE A 86 -7.81 5.44 6.50
C ILE A 86 -7.84 5.85 7.98
N SER A 87 -7.14 5.08 8.82
CA SER A 87 -6.96 5.35 10.24
C SER A 87 -5.62 4.78 10.72
N PRO A 88 -5.15 5.07 11.94
CA PRO A 88 -3.90 4.51 12.46
C PRO A 88 -3.82 2.97 12.45
N LYS A 89 -4.98 2.30 12.38
CA LYS A 89 -5.06 0.84 12.38
C LYS A 89 -5.62 0.25 11.09
N ILE A 90 -6.03 1.09 10.13
CA ILE A 90 -6.66 0.63 8.88
C ILE A 90 -5.93 1.28 7.71
N ASP A 91 -5.37 0.47 6.85
CA ASP A 91 -4.82 0.90 5.58
C ASP A 91 -5.48 0.19 4.39
N TYR A 92 -5.20 0.70 3.20
CA TYR A 92 -5.67 0.14 1.96
C TYR A 92 -4.58 0.14 0.90
N ARG A 93 -4.77 -0.69 -0.11
CA ARG A 93 -4.01 -0.67 -1.34
C ARG A 93 -4.91 -0.91 -2.53
N LEU A 94 -4.67 -0.14 -3.61
CA LEU A 94 -5.23 -0.36 -4.94
C LEU A 94 -4.07 -0.34 -5.93
N GLN A 95 -3.85 -1.43 -6.65
CA GLN A 95 -2.86 -1.50 -7.72
C GLN A 95 -3.53 -1.84 -9.05
N LEU A 96 -3.28 -1.03 -10.06
CA LEU A 96 -3.81 -1.17 -11.41
C LEU A 96 -2.69 -1.53 -12.38
N GLU A 97 -2.98 -2.42 -13.32
CA GLU A 97 -2.12 -2.78 -14.45
C GLU A 97 -2.70 -2.20 -15.73
N PHE A 98 -1.91 -1.47 -16.48
CA PHE A 98 -2.33 -0.80 -17.71
C PHE A 98 -1.84 -1.51 -18.99
N ALA A 99 -0.75 -2.26 -18.95
CA ALA A 99 -0.28 -3.03 -20.12
C ALA A 99 -1.26 -4.16 -20.49
N SER A 100 -1.94 -4.71 -19.48
CA SER A 100 -3.02 -5.67 -19.62
C SER A 100 -4.08 -5.29 -18.57
N PRO A 101 -5.03 -4.41 -18.92
CA PRO A 101 -5.88 -3.70 -17.97
C PRO A 101 -6.61 -4.61 -16.99
N LYS A 102 -6.27 -4.49 -15.70
CA LYS A 102 -6.86 -5.27 -14.61
C LYS A 102 -6.54 -4.66 -13.25
N ILE A 103 -7.40 -4.96 -12.27
CA ILE A 103 -7.09 -4.71 -10.87
C ILE A 103 -6.13 -5.82 -10.41
N VAL A 104 -4.97 -5.45 -9.93
CA VAL A 104 -3.95 -6.41 -9.46
C VAL A 104 -4.11 -6.66 -7.97
N ASP A 105 -4.06 -5.61 -7.16
CA ASP A 105 -4.32 -5.67 -5.73
C ASP A 105 -5.45 -4.69 -5.39
N ILE A 106 -6.41 -5.10 -4.58
CA ILE A 106 -7.41 -4.26 -3.93
C ILE A 106 -7.76 -4.89 -2.59
N TYR A 107 -7.32 -4.26 -1.51
CA TYR A 107 -7.56 -4.79 -0.17
C TYR A 107 -7.57 -3.72 0.90
N LEU A 108 -8.18 -4.09 2.03
CA LEU A 108 -8.11 -3.39 3.31
C LEU A 108 -7.33 -4.25 4.31
N ARG A 109 -6.53 -3.61 5.16
CA ARG A 109 -5.89 -4.24 6.31
C ARG A 109 -6.31 -3.56 7.59
N TYR A 110 -6.71 -4.35 8.57
CA TYR A 110 -6.92 -3.92 9.94
C TYR A 110 -5.80 -4.45 10.82
N LYS A 111 -5.08 -3.57 11.47
CA LYS A 111 -3.85 -3.85 12.24
C LYS A 111 -4.03 -3.45 13.70
N PRO A 112 -4.84 -4.17 14.49
CA PRO A 112 -5.03 -3.85 15.89
C PRO A 112 -3.78 -4.09 16.75
N LEU A 113 -3.00 -5.13 16.42
CA LEU A 113 -1.80 -5.58 17.12
C LEU A 113 -0.76 -6.06 16.11
N GLU A 114 0.53 -6.02 16.46
CA GLU A 114 1.60 -6.58 15.62
C GLU A 114 1.43 -8.09 15.42
N ALA A 115 0.99 -8.77 16.47
CA ALA A 115 0.75 -10.20 16.46
C ALA A 115 -0.53 -10.63 15.72
N LEU A 116 -1.47 -9.71 15.46
CA LEU A 116 -2.75 -10.05 14.83
C LEU A 116 -3.19 -8.95 13.87
N ASN A 117 -3.20 -9.27 12.60
CA ASN A 117 -3.67 -8.42 11.53
C ASN A 117 -4.69 -9.16 10.68
N VAL A 118 -5.64 -8.44 10.14
CA VAL A 118 -6.67 -8.96 9.23
C VAL A 118 -6.51 -8.26 7.89
N GLN A 119 -6.50 -9.01 6.82
CA GLN A 119 -6.50 -8.47 5.44
C GLN A 119 -7.64 -9.09 4.66
N VAL A 120 -8.40 -8.27 3.96
CA VAL A 120 -9.55 -8.69 3.15
C VAL A 120 -9.49 -8.00 1.80
N GLY A 121 -9.74 -8.76 0.74
CA GLY A 121 -9.75 -8.27 -0.64
C GLY A 121 -9.00 -9.19 -1.58
N GLN A 122 -8.53 -8.61 -2.69
CA GLN A 122 -7.70 -9.30 -3.66
C GLN A 122 -6.23 -8.95 -3.43
N PHE A 123 -5.42 -9.94 -3.14
CA PHE A 123 -4.00 -9.77 -2.85
C PHE A 123 -3.21 -11.06 -3.11
N LYS A 124 -1.90 -10.99 -2.94
CA LYS A 124 -1.02 -12.16 -3.09
C LYS A 124 -1.33 -13.23 -2.06
N VAL A 125 -1.64 -14.43 -2.55
CA VAL A 125 -1.80 -15.62 -1.69
C VAL A 125 -0.50 -15.85 -0.91
N PRO A 126 -0.54 -16.09 0.40
CA PRO A 126 0.65 -16.22 1.25
C PRO A 126 1.38 -17.56 1.05
N PHE A 127 1.55 -17.97 -0.19
CA PHE A 127 2.30 -19.15 -0.60
C PHE A 127 3.58 -18.73 -1.30
N SER A 128 4.70 -19.35 -0.96
CA SER A 128 6.06 -19.01 -1.40
C SER A 128 6.60 -17.66 -0.87
N ILE A 129 7.83 -17.69 -0.34
CA ILE A 129 8.55 -16.46 0.03
C ILE A 129 8.80 -15.59 -1.20
N GLU A 130 9.14 -16.19 -2.34
CA GLU A 130 9.40 -15.48 -3.59
C GLU A 130 8.16 -14.71 -4.05
N ASN A 131 6.95 -15.28 -3.97
CA ASN A 131 5.74 -14.55 -4.29
C ASN A 131 5.49 -13.36 -3.37
N THR A 132 5.67 -13.53 -2.08
CA THR A 132 5.23 -12.55 -1.08
C THR A 132 6.28 -11.50 -0.75
N HIS A 133 7.55 -11.87 -0.65
CA HIS A 133 8.65 -11.00 -0.19
C HIS A 133 9.58 -10.57 -1.32
N TYR A 134 9.78 -11.45 -2.31
CA TYR A 134 10.74 -11.23 -3.39
C TYR A 134 10.02 -10.88 -4.68
N VAL A 135 9.60 -9.61 -4.78
CA VAL A 135 8.94 -9.14 -6.01
C VAL A 135 9.97 -8.90 -7.11
N PRO A 136 9.70 -9.27 -8.37
CA PRO A 136 10.65 -9.14 -9.48
C PRO A 136 11.24 -7.74 -9.65
N LEU A 137 10.55 -6.71 -9.18
CA LEU A 137 11.00 -5.32 -9.23
C LEU A 137 12.22 -5.03 -8.34
N LYS A 138 12.46 -5.83 -7.32
CA LYS A 138 13.55 -5.66 -6.34
C LYS A 138 14.76 -6.54 -6.62
N TYR A 139 14.66 -7.42 -7.61
CA TYR A 139 15.68 -8.39 -7.95
C TYR A 139 16.15 -8.22 -9.38
N GLU A 140 17.33 -8.77 -9.67
CA GLU A 140 17.97 -8.73 -10.98
C GLU A 140 17.17 -9.50 -12.05
N PHE A 141 16.36 -10.48 -11.63
CA PHE A 141 15.54 -11.28 -12.53
C PHE A 141 14.16 -10.64 -12.74
N ILE A 142 13.79 -10.51 -14.00
CA ILE A 142 12.51 -9.93 -14.43
C ILE A 142 11.32 -10.84 -14.09
N GLU A 143 11.56 -12.13 -13.94
CA GLU A 143 10.57 -13.16 -13.72
C GLU A 143 10.76 -13.90 -12.40
N TYR A 144 9.67 -14.53 -11.94
CA TYR A 144 9.71 -15.50 -10.86
C TYR A 144 10.41 -16.80 -11.31
N SER A 145 10.90 -17.57 -10.35
CA SER A 145 11.41 -18.89 -10.65
C SER A 145 10.36 -19.79 -11.29
N MET A 146 10.80 -20.74 -12.11
CA MET A 146 9.91 -21.74 -12.74
C MET A 146 9.10 -22.52 -11.69
N ALA A 147 9.69 -22.80 -10.54
CA ALA A 147 9.03 -23.50 -9.44
C ALA A 147 7.82 -22.70 -8.92
N VAL A 148 8.01 -21.40 -8.65
CA VAL A 148 6.93 -20.51 -8.20
C VAL A 148 5.88 -20.35 -9.29
N CYS A 149 6.29 -20.16 -10.53
CA CYS A 149 5.36 -20.04 -11.65
C CYS A 149 4.44 -21.28 -11.77
N ARG A 150 4.98 -22.46 -11.62
CA ARG A 150 4.20 -23.71 -11.68
C ARG A 150 3.32 -23.95 -10.47
N LEU A 151 3.82 -23.68 -9.28
CA LEU A 151 3.10 -23.92 -8.02
C LEU A 151 2.00 -22.88 -7.76
N MET A 152 2.20 -21.65 -8.23
CA MET A 152 1.28 -20.54 -7.98
C MET A 152 0.43 -20.15 -9.20
N GLY A 153 0.52 -20.88 -10.30
CA GLY A 153 -0.21 -20.58 -11.52
C GLY A 153 0.10 -19.20 -12.11
N PHE A 154 1.32 -18.71 -11.98
CA PHE A 154 1.72 -17.39 -12.49
C PHE A 154 1.75 -17.28 -14.01
N THR A 155 1.93 -18.39 -14.68
CA THR A 155 1.98 -18.46 -16.12
C THR A 155 1.15 -19.64 -16.62
N ASP A 156 0.81 -19.61 -17.87
CA ASP A 156 -0.03 -20.55 -18.62
C ASP A 156 0.42 -22.02 -18.62
N VAL A 157 1.50 -22.37 -17.92
CA VAL A 157 2.04 -23.73 -17.88
C VAL A 157 1.02 -24.74 -17.34
N CYS A 158 0.09 -24.28 -16.50
CA CYS A 158 -0.98 -25.12 -15.93
C CYS A 158 -2.39 -24.67 -16.38
N GLY A 159 -2.49 -23.69 -17.30
CA GLY A 159 -3.79 -23.16 -17.74
C GLY A 159 -4.57 -22.41 -16.64
N VAL A 160 -3.93 -22.11 -15.54
CA VAL A 160 -4.52 -21.36 -14.43
C VAL A 160 -4.13 -19.89 -14.61
N ASN A 161 -5.11 -19.06 -14.86
CA ASN A 161 -4.95 -17.64 -15.11
C ASN A 161 -4.55 -16.85 -13.84
N ALA A 162 -3.68 -17.44 -13.05
CA ALA A 162 -3.31 -16.92 -11.75
C ALA A 162 -2.04 -16.06 -11.82
N THR A 163 -2.09 -14.94 -11.14
CA THR A 163 -0.95 -14.03 -10.96
C THR A 163 -0.35 -14.17 -9.56
N GLY A 164 -0.53 -15.33 -8.93
CA GLY A 164 -0.21 -15.57 -7.52
C GLY A 164 -1.09 -14.77 -6.56
N ARG A 165 -2.25 -14.31 -7.03
CA ARG A 165 -3.21 -13.50 -6.27
C ARG A 165 -4.59 -14.11 -6.37
N ASP A 166 -5.38 -13.86 -5.33
CA ASP A 166 -6.78 -14.27 -5.30
C ASP A 166 -7.58 -13.35 -4.37
N LEU A 167 -8.89 -13.44 -4.48
CA LEU A 167 -9.84 -12.77 -3.61
C LEU A 167 -10.06 -13.62 -2.35
N GLY A 168 -9.86 -13.03 -1.17
CA GLY A 168 -10.01 -13.76 0.07
C GLY A 168 -9.81 -12.90 1.31
N ALA A 169 -9.64 -13.59 2.42
CA ALA A 169 -9.33 -13.00 3.71
C ALA A 169 -8.22 -13.79 4.40
N GLN A 170 -7.34 -13.09 5.10
CA GLN A 170 -6.30 -13.74 5.91
C GLN A 170 -6.12 -13.07 7.26
N LEU A 171 -5.68 -13.88 8.22
CA LEU A 171 -5.08 -13.46 9.48
C LEU A 171 -3.57 -13.63 9.35
N TYR A 172 -2.81 -12.67 9.84
CA TYR A 172 -1.35 -12.75 9.84
C TYR A 172 -0.76 -11.92 10.98
N GLY A 173 0.45 -12.25 11.36
CA GLY A 173 1.16 -11.49 12.39
C GLY A 173 2.56 -11.99 12.61
N GLY A 174 3.30 -11.21 13.40
CA GLY A 174 4.62 -11.53 13.92
C GLY A 174 4.53 -11.85 15.39
N LEU A 175 5.22 -12.90 15.80
CA LEU A 175 5.36 -13.32 17.18
C LEU A 175 6.84 -13.35 17.54
N ILE A 176 7.17 -13.03 18.79
CA ILE A 176 8.55 -13.04 19.30
C ILE A 176 9.43 -12.04 18.53
N ASP A 177 9.25 -10.75 18.84
CA ASP A 177 10.07 -9.70 18.24
C ASP A 177 11.48 -9.69 18.82
N ARG A 178 12.47 -9.53 17.93
CA ARG A 178 13.88 -9.41 18.25
C ARG A 178 14.55 -8.42 17.33
N ASP A 179 15.17 -7.39 17.91
CA ASP A 179 15.99 -6.42 17.17
C ASP A 179 15.30 -5.80 15.92
N GLY A 180 13.96 -5.57 16.02
CA GLY A 180 13.17 -4.95 14.96
C GLY A 180 12.73 -5.90 13.84
N TYR A 181 12.69 -7.20 14.09
CA TYR A 181 12.05 -8.20 13.25
C TYR A 181 11.39 -9.30 14.09
N SER A 182 10.36 -9.94 13.56
CA SER A 182 9.66 -11.04 14.24
C SER A 182 10.30 -12.36 13.88
N ILE A 183 10.72 -13.12 14.90
CA ILE A 183 11.34 -14.46 14.72
C ILE A 183 10.33 -15.44 14.11
N LEU A 184 9.07 -15.37 14.55
CA LEU A 184 8.01 -16.25 14.07
C LEU A 184 6.93 -15.43 13.39
N ASN A 185 6.62 -15.73 12.15
CA ASN A 185 5.56 -15.09 11.38
C ASN A 185 4.58 -16.13 10.86
N TYR A 186 3.31 -15.82 10.91
CA TYR A 186 2.26 -16.69 10.42
C TYR A 186 1.30 -15.98 9.48
N ASN A 187 0.71 -16.74 8.58
CA ASN A 187 -0.44 -16.35 7.77
C ASN A 187 -1.40 -17.54 7.69
N VAL A 188 -2.67 -17.27 7.86
CA VAL A 188 -3.74 -18.24 7.60
C VAL A 188 -4.84 -17.51 6.85
N GLY A 189 -5.25 -18.03 5.70
CA GLY A 189 -6.23 -17.38 4.85
C GLY A 189 -7.13 -18.34 4.13
N VAL A 190 -8.25 -17.79 3.70
CA VAL A 190 -9.28 -18.47 2.90
C VAL A 190 -9.48 -17.66 1.63
N PHE A 191 -9.42 -18.34 0.47
CA PHE A 191 -9.45 -17.75 -0.86
C PHE A 191 -10.46 -18.43 -1.75
N ASN A 192 -10.89 -17.75 -2.82
CA ASN A 192 -11.82 -18.30 -3.77
C ASN A 192 -11.24 -19.45 -4.60
N GLY A 193 -9.94 -19.44 -4.91
CA GLY A 193 -9.29 -20.46 -5.77
C GLY A 193 -9.38 -20.18 -7.27
N GLU A 194 -10.04 -19.09 -7.68
CA GLU A 194 -10.30 -18.79 -9.11
C GLU A 194 -9.34 -17.71 -9.68
N GLY A 195 -8.45 -17.17 -8.85
CA GLY A 195 -7.51 -16.14 -9.25
C GLY A 195 -8.11 -14.71 -9.26
N ILE A 196 -7.40 -13.80 -9.90
CA ILE A 196 -7.75 -12.37 -9.85
C ILE A 196 -8.96 -12.04 -10.74
N ASN A 197 -9.76 -11.07 -10.27
CA ASN A 197 -10.90 -10.49 -11.00
C ASN A 197 -11.93 -11.53 -11.46
N THR A 198 -11.93 -12.70 -10.85
CA THR A 198 -12.81 -13.81 -11.22
C THR A 198 -13.82 -14.06 -10.10
N LYS A 199 -15.08 -14.17 -10.47
CA LYS A 199 -16.13 -14.58 -9.55
C LYS A 199 -16.02 -16.08 -9.31
N ASP A 200 -16.08 -16.48 -8.06
CA ASP A 200 -16.14 -17.88 -7.68
C ASP A 200 -17.35 -18.58 -8.30
N LYS A 201 -17.14 -19.74 -8.88
CA LYS A 201 -18.14 -20.55 -9.57
C LYS A 201 -18.57 -21.76 -8.77
N ASN A 202 -17.94 -22.01 -7.62
CA ASN A 202 -18.20 -23.16 -6.77
C ASN A 202 -18.38 -22.74 -5.31
N LYS A 203 -18.62 -23.69 -4.39
CA LYS A 203 -18.75 -23.43 -2.96
C LYS A 203 -17.47 -23.75 -2.16
N SER A 204 -16.50 -24.38 -2.82
CA SER A 204 -15.22 -24.70 -2.20
C SER A 204 -14.38 -23.44 -2.02
N LYS A 205 -13.53 -23.45 -1.02
CA LYS A 205 -12.56 -22.37 -0.78
C LYS A 205 -11.20 -22.99 -0.55
N ASP A 206 -10.18 -22.32 -1.06
CA ASP A 206 -8.80 -22.71 -0.80
C ASP A 206 -8.37 -22.19 0.57
N VAL A 207 -7.79 -23.06 1.36
CA VAL A 207 -7.21 -22.71 2.65
C VAL A 207 -5.70 -22.69 2.52
N VAL A 208 -5.09 -21.54 2.80
CA VAL A 208 -3.65 -21.38 2.72
C VAL A 208 -3.10 -21.01 4.06
N ALA A 209 -2.05 -21.72 4.48
CA ALA A 209 -1.33 -21.40 5.70
C ALA A 209 0.18 -21.30 5.43
N ARG A 210 0.82 -20.38 6.10
CA ARG A 210 2.28 -20.21 6.12
C ARG A 210 2.76 -20.04 7.55
N LEU A 211 3.83 -20.73 7.88
CA LEU A 211 4.60 -20.50 9.09
C LEU A 211 6.05 -20.21 8.68
N MET A 212 6.59 -19.07 9.09
CA MET A 212 7.96 -18.67 8.79
C MET A 212 8.71 -18.43 10.08
N VAL A 213 9.86 -19.07 10.21
CA VAL A 213 10.81 -18.89 11.32
C VAL A 213 12.05 -18.19 10.78
N GLN A 214 12.42 -17.08 11.40
CA GLN A 214 13.59 -16.28 11.04
C GLN A 214 14.53 -16.17 12.24
N PRO A 215 15.39 -17.17 12.46
CA PRO A 215 16.31 -17.18 13.61
C PRO A 215 17.37 -16.08 13.53
N LEU A 216 17.75 -15.67 12.33
CA LEU A 216 18.69 -14.60 12.03
C LEU A 216 18.12 -13.71 10.93
N ARG A 217 18.53 -12.44 10.85
CA ARG A 217 18.07 -11.50 9.80
C ARG A 217 18.33 -12.01 8.39
N ALA A 218 19.43 -12.73 8.19
CA ALA A 218 19.83 -13.27 6.89
C ALA A 218 19.28 -14.66 6.59
N LEU A 219 18.61 -15.33 7.54
CA LEU A 219 18.18 -16.72 7.38
C LEU A 219 16.72 -16.88 7.80
N SER A 220 15.91 -17.38 6.90
CA SER A 220 14.50 -17.71 7.16
C SER A 220 14.13 -19.05 6.55
N PHE A 221 13.27 -19.78 7.25
CA PHE A 221 12.66 -21.03 6.80
C PHE A 221 11.15 -20.85 6.81
N ALA A 222 10.47 -21.35 5.81
CA ALA A 222 9.02 -21.29 5.76
C ALA A 222 8.41 -22.62 5.32
N GLY A 223 7.38 -23.03 6.03
CA GLY A 223 6.50 -24.12 5.65
C GLY A 223 5.17 -23.59 5.17
N TYR A 224 4.56 -24.29 4.21
CA TYR A 224 3.33 -23.89 3.56
C TYR A 224 2.34 -25.04 3.50
N TYR A 225 1.07 -24.71 3.61
CA TYR A 225 -0.07 -25.55 3.30
C TYR A 225 -0.93 -24.82 2.28
N TYR A 226 -1.37 -25.54 1.22
CA TYR A 226 -2.24 -25.03 0.17
C TYR A 226 -3.18 -26.15 -0.31
#